data_0ff54771d859682f725f5b57fde3fd13
#
_entry.id   0ff54771d859682f725f5b57fde3fd13
#
_cell.length_a   1.000
_cell.length_b   1.000
_cell.length_c   1.000
_cell.angle_alpha   90.00
_cell.angle_beta   90.00
_cell.angle_gamma   90.00
#
_symmetry.space_group_name_H-M   'P 1'
#
loop_
_entity.id
_entity.type
_entity.pdbx_description
1 polymer ?
#
loop_
_entity_poly.entity_id
_entity_poly.type
_entity_poly.pdbx_seq_one_letter_code
_entity_poly.pdbx_strand_id
1 'polypeptide(L)'
;LKENIVPSGAGSHIALPTVSVCVGCFNQEAFIDTAIRSVAAQTYTAFECVVVDDFSTDASRRRIEECLSQLGDSRFRLLPRLQNGGQLATMMTGLDATAGPLISFLDGDDAWHPDFIECHVRAHLSHTRIAAMSSSDEVVIDTAGNLLAGGHPVFHLNDPRSMPKMSGYLHVDTEADPTLLFIDRGTVGWFWSTTSGMMFRRAPLEIMRPSDPDEIKICADGYMARAAHMIGGTVRIGRALGSYRLHGGNGWADGRILGTGVGLGRMSPDTEIAIRRALANRWCEVAPGLAHLISRHSMRRTLVDLIGLSAAFALLEKNSDAGFLLKDWATPQRKLQTRLIGLLPPKLRPRRFRDIV
;
A
#
# COMPACT_ATOMS: atom_id res chain seq x y z
N LEU A 1 -17.24 22.94 -41.35
CA LEU A 1 -17.55 23.80 -40.22
C LEU A 1 -18.89 23.37 -39.66
N LYS A 2 -18.87 22.51 -38.61
CA LYS A 2 -20.02 22.23 -37.74
C LYS A 2 -19.66 22.80 -36.40
N GLU A 3 -20.33 23.88 -36.03
CA GLU A 3 -20.27 24.45 -34.70
C GLU A 3 -20.78 23.43 -33.69
N ASN A 4 -19.92 22.99 -32.78
CA ASN A 4 -20.34 22.22 -31.61
C ASN A 4 -21.11 23.15 -30.69
N ILE A 5 -22.44 23.07 -30.75
CA ILE A 5 -23.33 23.70 -29.79
C ILE A 5 -23.12 22.96 -28.47
N VAL A 6 -22.40 23.59 -27.53
CA VAL A 6 -22.38 23.20 -26.12
C VAL A 6 -23.72 23.65 -25.54
N PRO A 7 -24.58 22.76 -25.00
CA PRO A 7 -25.81 23.18 -24.35
C PRO A 7 -25.47 24.00 -23.11
N SER A 8 -25.90 25.25 -23.10
CA SER A 8 -25.96 26.09 -21.90
C SER A 8 -27.14 25.62 -21.04
N GLY A 9 -26.97 24.56 -20.31
CA GLY A 9 -27.91 24.09 -19.31
C GLY A 9 -27.21 24.03 -17.96
N ALA A 10 -27.85 24.47 -16.90
CA ALA A 10 -27.37 24.56 -15.51
C ALA A 10 -26.32 23.50 -15.19
N GLY A 11 -25.09 23.95 -14.98
CA GLY A 11 -23.94 23.07 -14.84
C GLY A 11 -24.18 22.01 -13.76
N SER A 12 -24.37 20.77 -14.20
CA SER A 12 -24.16 19.66 -13.31
C SER A 12 -22.67 19.68 -12.96
N HIS A 13 -22.35 20.29 -11.82
CA HIS A 13 -20.99 20.20 -11.29
C HIS A 13 -20.69 18.72 -11.08
N ILE A 14 -19.91 18.16 -11.99
CA ILE A 14 -19.36 16.81 -11.78
C ILE A 14 -18.49 16.91 -10.53
N ALA A 15 -18.99 16.37 -9.43
CA ALA A 15 -18.24 16.37 -8.19
C ALA A 15 -17.01 15.45 -8.37
N LEU A 16 -15.82 16.03 -8.28
CA LEU A 16 -14.59 15.25 -8.24
C LEU A 16 -14.58 14.38 -6.98
N PRO A 17 -14.04 13.14 -7.03
CA PRO A 17 -13.99 12.27 -5.86
C PRO A 17 -13.15 12.90 -4.75
N THR A 18 -13.69 12.99 -3.55
CA THR A 18 -12.92 13.41 -2.38
C THR A 18 -11.82 12.40 -2.08
N VAL A 19 -10.59 12.88 -1.90
CA VAL A 19 -9.46 12.07 -1.47
C VAL A 19 -9.25 12.28 0.02
N SER A 20 -9.20 11.19 0.79
CA SER A 20 -8.75 11.23 2.18
C SER A 20 -7.23 11.18 2.22
N VAL A 21 -6.63 12.04 3.03
CA VAL A 21 -5.19 12.03 3.32
C VAL A 21 -5.02 11.77 4.82
N CYS A 22 -4.19 10.79 5.15
CA CYS A 22 -3.74 10.54 6.52
C CYS A 22 -2.23 10.80 6.59
N VAL A 23 -1.83 11.83 7.34
CA VAL A 23 -0.41 12.07 7.67
C VAL A 23 -0.15 11.40 9.01
N GLY A 24 0.68 10.34 9.02
CA GLY A 24 1.08 9.63 10.23
C GLY A 24 2.31 10.29 10.87
N CYS A 25 2.27 10.48 12.19
CA CYS A 25 3.37 11.11 12.92
C CYS A 25 3.69 10.36 14.21
N PHE A 26 4.97 10.05 14.40
CA PHE A 26 5.52 9.61 15.68
C PHE A 26 6.96 10.09 15.83
N ASN A 27 7.20 11.07 16.73
CA ASN A 27 8.52 11.65 17.00
C ASN A 27 9.20 12.21 15.70
N GLN A 28 8.47 13.06 14.97
CA GLN A 28 8.89 13.66 13.71
C GLN A 28 8.92 15.19 13.77
N GLU A 29 9.28 15.78 14.92
CA GLU A 29 9.26 17.23 15.15
C GLU A 29 10.05 18.04 14.13
N ALA A 30 11.09 17.45 13.53
CA ALA A 30 11.94 18.10 12.55
C ALA A 30 11.30 18.17 11.14
N PHE A 31 10.33 17.31 10.83
CA PHE A 31 9.88 17.09 9.44
C PHE A 31 8.38 17.28 9.24
N ILE A 32 7.57 17.07 10.27
CA ILE A 32 6.11 17.03 10.18
C ILE A 32 5.49 18.29 9.58
N ASP A 33 6.06 19.46 9.82
CA ASP A 33 5.61 20.72 9.23
C ASP A 33 5.74 20.69 7.69
N THR A 34 6.84 20.15 7.17
CA THR A 34 7.07 19.98 5.73
C THR A 34 6.07 19.00 5.12
N ALA A 35 5.79 17.89 5.79
CA ALA A 35 4.82 16.90 5.33
C ALA A 35 3.42 17.52 5.21
N ILE A 36 2.93 18.20 6.24
CA ILE A 36 1.62 18.86 6.26
C ILE A 36 1.53 19.92 5.15
N ARG A 37 2.54 20.79 5.01
CA ARG A 37 2.57 21.84 3.97
C ARG A 37 2.60 21.26 2.56
N SER A 38 3.23 20.11 2.35
CA SER A 38 3.23 19.42 1.05
C SER A 38 1.84 18.94 0.64
N VAL A 39 1.02 18.54 1.61
CA VAL A 39 -0.40 18.21 1.38
C VAL A 39 -1.21 19.48 1.11
N ALA A 40 -0.97 20.56 1.85
CA ALA A 40 -1.67 21.82 1.63
C ALA A 40 -1.40 22.43 0.24
N ALA A 41 -0.22 22.17 -0.32
CA ALA A 41 0.22 22.66 -1.62
C ALA A 41 -0.29 21.80 -2.82
N GLN A 42 -1.13 20.79 -2.60
CA GLN A 42 -1.64 19.97 -3.69
C GLN A 42 -2.52 20.73 -4.68
N THR A 43 -2.31 20.48 -5.98
CA THR A 43 -3.11 21.09 -7.06
C THR A 43 -4.56 20.57 -7.06
N TYR A 44 -4.76 19.32 -6.65
CA TYR A 44 -6.08 18.74 -6.47
C TYR A 44 -6.70 19.20 -5.16
N THR A 45 -7.81 19.92 -5.22
CA THR A 45 -8.39 20.63 -4.06
C THR A 45 -9.49 19.84 -3.32
N ALA A 46 -10.08 18.80 -3.96
CA ALA A 46 -11.16 18.01 -3.36
C ALA A 46 -10.59 16.92 -2.45
N PHE A 47 -10.02 17.30 -1.31
CA PHE A 47 -9.49 16.36 -0.31
C PHE A 47 -9.83 16.80 1.12
N GLU A 48 -9.80 15.86 2.03
CA GLU A 48 -9.75 16.04 3.48
C GLU A 48 -8.43 15.47 4.02
N CYS A 49 -7.89 16.04 5.09
CA CYS A 49 -6.63 15.61 5.69
C CYS A 49 -6.77 15.43 7.20
N VAL A 50 -6.40 14.27 7.70
CA VAL A 50 -6.21 14.02 9.14
C VAL A 50 -4.73 13.79 9.42
N VAL A 51 -4.18 14.56 10.36
CA VAL A 51 -2.84 14.32 10.89
C VAL A 51 -3.00 13.48 12.14
N VAL A 52 -2.52 12.25 12.13
CA VAL A 52 -2.64 11.32 13.26
C VAL A 52 -1.31 11.30 14.01
N ASP A 53 -1.31 11.83 15.23
CA ASP A 53 -0.16 11.74 16.14
C ASP A 53 -0.24 10.45 16.96
N ASP A 54 0.69 9.53 16.73
CA ASP A 54 0.74 8.21 17.38
C ASP A 54 1.40 8.26 18.76
N PHE A 55 0.96 9.22 19.60
CA PHE A 55 1.46 9.41 20.96
C PHE A 55 2.94 9.84 20.99
N SER A 56 3.30 10.86 20.20
CA SER A 56 4.64 11.43 20.18
C SER A 56 5.06 11.97 21.57
N THR A 57 6.34 11.81 21.89
CA THR A 57 6.96 12.25 23.13
C THR A 57 7.89 13.45 22.96
N ASP A 58 8.16 13.84 21.71
CA ASP A 58 8.90 15.04 21.32
C ASP A 58 7.95 16.23 21.07
N ALA A 59 8.41 17.28 20.40
CA ALA A 59 7.59 18.44 20.07
C ALA A 59 6.66 18.25 18.86
N SER A 60 6.54 17.06 18.27
CA SER A 60 5.74 16.79 17.05
C SER A 60 4.31 17.31 17.18
N ARG A 61 3.62 16.94 18.27
CA ARG A 61 2.23 17.36 18.46
C ARG A 61 2.07 18.86 18.46
N ARG A 62 2.92 19.58 19.21
CA ARG A 62 2.92 21.06 19.24
C ARG A 62 3.20 21.63 17.85
N ARG A 63 4.14 21.07 17.11
CA ARG A 63 4.45 21.48 15.73
C ARG A 63 3.25 21.31 14.80
N ILE A 64 2.51 20.20 14.91
CA ILE A 64 1.27 19.99 14.13
C ILE A 64 0.25 21.06 14.46
N GLU A 65 -0.03 21.32 15.75
CA GLU A 65 -0.98 22.32 16.21
C GLU A 65 -0.62 23.73 15.68
N GLU A 66 0.64 24.11 15.78
CA GLU A 66 1.17 25.38 15.25
C GLU A 66 1.02 25.47 13.72
N CYS A 67 1.39 24.42 12.99
CA CYS A 67 1.29 24.37 11.53
C CYS A 67 -0.16 24.48 11.06
N LEU A 68 -1.08 23.72 11.63
CA LEU A 68 -2.50 23.76 11.30
C LEU A 68 -3.12 25.13 11.60
N SER A 69 -2.75 25.74 12.71
CA SER A 69 -3.19 27.10 13.06
C SER A 69 -2.71 28.15 12.05
N GLN A 70 -1.46 28.04 11.59
CA GLN A 70 -0.90 28.95 10.58
C GLN A 70 -1.55 28.76 9.19
N LEU A 71 -1.88 27.51 8.82
CA LEU A 71 -2.54 27.22 7.56
C LEU A 71 -3.96 27.76 7.51
N GLY A 72 -4.70 27.72 8.62
CA GLY A 72 -6.09 28.15 8.69
C GLY A 72 -7.01 27.40 7.71
N ASP A 73 -6.63 26.20 7.27
CA ASP A 73 -7.31 25.41 6.24
C ASP A 73 -8.24 24.37 6.89
N SER A 74 -9.55 24.55 6.71
CA SER A 74 -10.58 23.69 7.30
C SER A 74 -10.57 22.24 6.82
N ARG A 75 -9.83 21.93 5.76
CA ARG A 75 -9.65 20.56 5.29
C ARG A 75 -8.79 19.71 6.23
N PHE A 76 -8.01 20.35 7.09
CA PHE A 76 -7.05 19.70 7.98
C PHE A 76 -7.56 19.60 9.42
N ARG A 77 -7.28 18.47 10.08
CA ARG A 77 -7.49 18.30 11.52
C ARG A 77 -6.45 17.41 12.15
N LEU A 78 -6.13 17.66 13.42
CA LEU A 78 -5.28 16.78 14.23
C LEU A 78 -6.12 15.73 14.94
N LEU A 79 -5.64 14.50 14.99
CA LEU A 79 -6.20 13.40 15.75
C LEU A 79 -5.11 12.72 16.57
N PRO A 80 -4.93 13.06 17.85
CA PRO A 80 -3.96 12.39 18.70
C PRO A 80 -4.48 11.04 19.17
N ARG A 81 -3.63 10.01 19.13
CA ARG A 81 -3.90 8.72 19.75
C ARG A 81 -3.55 8.76 21.24
N LEU A 82 -4.19 7.90 22.01
CA LEU A 82 -4.00 7.81 23.46
C LEU A 82 -2.81 6.93 23.86
N GLN A 83 -2.29 6.12 22.94
CA GLN A 83 -1.13 5.24 23.11
C GLN A 83 -0.47 5.00 21.76
N ASN A 84 0.82 4.69 21.76
CA ASN A 84 1.52 4.31 20.55
C ASN A 84 1.08 2.91 20.07
N GLY A 85 0.52 2.85 18.87
CA GLY A 85 0.11 1.62 18.19
C GLY A 85 1.00 1.22 17.01
N GLY A 86 1.86 2.12 16.58
CA GLY A 86 2.71 1.94 15.41
C GLY A 86 2.04 2.35 14.10
N GLN A 87 2.77 2.16 13.00
CA GLN A 87 2.42 2.72 11.70
C GLN A 87 1.06 2.21 11.17
N LEU A 88 0.80 0.89 11.22
CA LEU A 88 -0.46 0.34 10.70
C LEU A 88 -1.67 0.81 11.52
N ALA A 89 -1.57 0.83 12.84
CA ALA A 89 -2.63 1.31 13.71
C ALA A 89 -2.92 2.81 13.50
N THR A 90 -1.87 3.61 13.27
CA THR A 90 -1.98 5.03 12.90
C THR A 90 -2.74 5.21 11.59
N MET A 91 -2.44 4.41 10.59
CA MET A 91 -3.11 4.44 9.29
C MET A 91 -4.57 3.97 9.36
N MET A 92 -4.86 2.93 10.16
CA MET A 92 -6.24 2.50 10.40
C MET A 92 -7.04 3.56 11.15
N THR A 93 -6.43 4.27 12.10
CA THR A 93 -7.04 5.43 12.77
C THR A 93 -7.39 6.53 11.75
N GLY A 94 -6.49 6.83 10.80
CA GLY A 94 -6.76 7.77 9.71
C GLY A 94 -7.86 7.30 8.77
N LEU A 95 -7.89 6.00 8.44
CA LEU A 95 -8.95 5.40 7.64
C LEU A 95 -10.32 5.56 8.30
N ASP A 96 -10.42 5.33 9.61
CA ASP A 96 -11.66 5.48 10.38
C ASP A 96 -12.12 6.94 10.51
N ALA A 97 -11.18 7.86 10.57
CA ALA A 97 -11.45 9.27 10.74
C ALA A 97 -11.84 9.99 9.44
N THR A 98 -11.82 9.34 8.29
CA THR A 98 -12.04 9.93 6.97
C THR A 98 -13.09 9.17 6.17
N ALA A 99 -13.63 9.75 5.09
CA ALA A 99 -14.74 9.16 4.35
C ALA A 99 -14.56 9.12 2.81
N GLY A 100 -13.50 9.70 2.27
CA GLY A 100 -13.25 9.74 0.83
C GLY A 100 -13.11 8.33 0.22
N PRO A 101 -13.61 8.09 -1.01
CA PRO A 101 -13.53 6.81 -1.71
C PRO A 101 -12.10 6.41 -2.10
N LEU A 102 -11.19 7.38 -2.14
CA LEU A 102 -9.75 7.20 -2.32
C LEU A 102 -9.04 7.69 -1.06
N ILE A 103 -7.96 7.02 -0.67
CA ILE A 103 -7.16 7.38 0.49
C ILE A 103 -5.67 7.20 0.20
N SER A 104 -4.87 8.17 0.65
CA SER A 104 -3.41 8.09 0.67
C SER A 104 -2.87 8.30 2.07
N PHE A 105 -1.72 7.71 2.32
CA PHE A 105 -1.01 7.83 3.59
C PHE A 105 0.35 8.47 3.33
N LEU A 106 0.71 9.46 4.14
CA LEU A 106 1.99 10.15 4.09
C LEU A 106 2.69 9.95 5.43
N ASP A 107 3.91 9.45 5.41
CA ASP A 107 4.75 9.38 6.59
C ASP A 107 5.23 10.80 6.96
N GLY A 108 5.27 11.14 8.24
CA GLY A 108 5.52 12.51 8.72
C GLY A 108 6.92 13.06 8.47
N ASP A 109 7.83 12.23 7.96
CA ASP A 109 9.19 12.58 7.54
C ASP A 109 9.35 12.79 6.03
N ASP A 110 8.32 12.42 5.23
CA ASP A 110 8.31 12.53 3.77
C ASP A 110 7.58 13.80 3.28
N ALA A 111 7.53 13.99 1.97
CA ALA A 111 6.79 15.09 1.36
C ALA A 111 6.27 14.71 -0.03
N TRP A 112 5.11 15.25 -0.42
CA TRP A 112 4.57 15.08 -1.76
C TRP A 112 4.92 16.23 -2.69
N HIS A 113 5.05 15.93 -3.98
CA HIS A 113 5.05 16.92 -5.04
C HIS A 113 3.63 17.46 -5.25
N PRO A 114 3.48 18.70 -5.76
CA PRO A 114 2.16 19.36 -5.83
C PRO A 114 1.11 18.62 -6.65
N ASP A 115 1.50 17.78 -7.59
CA ASP A 115 0.62 17.02 -8.48
C ASP A 115 0.40 15.56 -8.07
N PHE A 116 0.83 15.15 -6.85
CA PHE A 116 0.69 13.77 -6.36
C PHE A 116 -0.77 13.30 -6.39
N ILE A 117 -1.66 14.01 -5.71
CA ILE A 117 -3.08 13.61 -5.62
C ILE A 117 -3.72 13.60 -7.00
N GLU A 118 -3.49 14.63 -7.82
CA GLU A 118 -4.05 14.72 -9.17
C GLU A 118 -3.62 13.55 -10.05
N CYS A 119 -2.33 13.21 -10.08
CA CYS A 119 -1.81 12.11 -10.88
C CYS A 119 -2.37 10.75 -10.44
N HIS A 120 -2.47 10.52 -9.13
CA HIS A 120 -3.06 9.28 -8.60
C HIS A 120 -4.55 9.18 -8.89
N VAL A 121 -5.33 10.27 -8.70
CA VAL A 121 -6.76 10.30 -9.05
C VAL A 121 -6.93 10.04 -10.54
N ARG A 122 -6.13 10.67 -11.39
CA ARG A 122 -6.15 10.42 -12.85
C ARG A 122 -5.88 8.95 -13.16
N ALA A 123 -4.88 8.33 -12.53
CA ALA A 123 -4.59 6.92 -12.72
C ALA A 123 -5.77 6.00 -12.32
N HIS A 124 -6.50 6.35 -11.26
CA HIS A 124 -7.69 5.61 -10.84
C HIS A 124 -8.93 5.79 -11.72
N LEU A 125 -9.05 6.92 -12.42
CA LEU A 125 -10.22 7.27 -13.22
C LEU A 125 -10.04 7.01 -14.73
N SER A 126 -8.82 7.14 -15.24
CA SER A 126 -8.55 7.09 -16.69
C SER A 126 -8.14 5.71 -17.17
N HIS A 127 -7.67 4.82 -16.29
CA HIS A 127 -7.22 3.50 -16.70
C HIS A 127 -8.42 2.60 -17.05
N THR A 128 -8.31 1.84 -18.12
CA THR A 128 -9.37 0.92 -18.60
C THR A 128 -9.67 -0.23 -17.64
N ARG A 129 -8.73 -0.54 -16.73
CA ARG A 129 -8.88 -1.54 -15.67
C ARG A 129 -9.01 -0.87 -14.32
N ILE A 130 -9.95 -1.34 -13.51
CA ILE A 130 -10.14 -0.85 -12.14
C ILE A 130 -9.09 -1.48 -11.25
N ALA A 131 -8.13 -0.65 -10.77
CA ALA A 131 -7.15 -1.06 -9.79
C ALA A 131 -7.62 -0.77 -8.36
N ALA A 132 -7.20 -1.60 -7.40
CA ALA A 132 -7.45 -1.38 -5.98
C ALA A 132 -6.53 -0.30 -5.39
N MET A 133 -5.36 -0.11 -6.00
CA MET A 133 -4.39 0.89 -5.59
C MET A 133 -3.57 1.39 -6.78
N SER A 134 -2.91 2.53 -6.57
CA SER A 134 -1.86 3.05 -7.44
C SER A 134 -0.58 3.29 -6.64
N SER A 135 0.57 3.22 -7.31
CA SER A 135 1.88 3.49 -6.71
C SER A 135 2.75 4.27 -7.67
N SER A 136 3.29 5.40 -7.22
CA SER A 136 4.26 6.22 -7.95
C SER A 136 5.67 6.01 -7.43
N ASP A 137 6.66 6.51 -8.15
CA ASP A 137 8.03 6.60 -7.67
C ASP A 137 8.19 7.79 -6.71
N GLU A 138 9.33 7.85 -6.02
CA GLU A 138 9.71 8.90 -5.09
C GLU A 138 11.19 9.24 -5.32
N VAL A 139 11.54 10.53 -5.29
CA VAL A 139 12.95 10.93 -5.17
C VAL A 139 13.43 10.67 -3.74
N VAL A 140 14.74 10.50 -3.56
CA VAL A 140 15.34 10.36 -2.23
C VAL A 140 16.02 11.66 -1.85
N ILE A 141 15.72 12.18 -0.67
CA ILE A 141 16.29 13.43 -0.15
C ILE A 141 16.97 13.21 1.21
N ASP A 142 17.88 14.10 1.58
CA ASP A 142 18.49 14.14 2.92
C ASP A 142 17.61 14.89 3.95
N THR A 143 18.11 15.03 5.17
CA THR A 143 17.43 15.77 6.26
C THR A 143 17.19 17.24 5.94
N ALA A 144 18.03 17.85 5.10
CA ALA A 144 17.93 19.25 4.68
C ALA A 144 17.02 19.41 3.43
N GLY A 145 16.57 18.32 2.82
CA GLY A 145 15.77 18.34 1.59
C GLY A 145 16.58 18.33 0.30
N ASN A 146 17.90 18.12 0.37
CA ASN A 146 18.72 18.03 -0.84
C ASN A 146 18.53 16.69 -1.52
N LEU A 147 18.48 16.70 -2.86
CA LEU A 147 18.32 15.50 -3.67
C LEU A 147 19.53 14.56 -3.54
N LEU A 148 19.28 13.32 -3.17
CA LEU A 148 20.25 12.24 -3.09
C LEU A 148 20.13 11.26 -4.26
N ALA A 149 18.89 10.93 -4.69
CA ALA A 149 18.62 10.08 -5.85
C ALA A 149 17.33 10.50 -6.55
N GLY A 150 17.33 10.41 -7.89
CA GLY A 150 16.19 10.82 -8.73
C GLY A 150 15.01 9.84 -8.75
N GLY A 151 15.12 8.71 -8.06
CA GLY A 151 14.06 7.71 -7.90
C GLY A 151 14.38 6.78 -6.73
N HIS A 152 13.34 6.13 -6.19
CA HIS A 152 13.49 5.19 -5.09
C HIS A 152 14.04 3.85 -5.62
N PRO A 153 15.16 3.33 -5.06
CA PRO A 153 15.82 2.13 -5.59
C PRO A 153 14.90 0.91 -5.67
N VAL A 154 14.02 0.72 -4.69
CA VAL A 154 13.09 -0.42 -4.66
C VAL A 154 12.11 -0.37 -5.82
N PHE A 155 11.65 0.82 -6.18
CA PHE A 155 10.75 1.01 -7.30
C PHE A 155 11.41 0.61 -8.62
N HIS A 156 12.67 1.00 -8.84
CA HIS A 156 13.40 0.69 -10.07
C HIS A 156 13.91 -0.74 -10.16
N LEU A 157 14.46 -1.29 -9.07
CA LEU A 157 14.98 -2.67 -9.03
C LEU A 157 13.90 -3.72 -9.25
N ASN A 158 12.66 -3.41 -8.85
CA ASN A 158 11.52 -4.31 -8.98
C ASN A 158 10.59 -3.92 -10.15
N ASP A 159 11.13 -3.32 -11.21
CA ASP A 159 10.31 -3.01 -12.39
C ASP A 159 9.77 -4.32 -13.01
N PRO A 160 8.43 -4.52 -13.00
CA PRO A 160 7.83 -5.75 -13.51
C PRO A 160 8.12 -6.00 -14.98
N ARG A 161 8.38 -4.94 -15.76
CA ARG A 161 8.72 -5.04 -17.20
C ARG A 161 10.05 -5.74 -17.44
N SER A 162 10.96 -5.68 -16.46
CA SER A 162 12.25 -6.38 -16.51
C SER A 162 12.18 -7.85 -16.08
N MET A 163 11.01 -8.32 -15.59
CA MET A 163 10.82 -9.67 -15.07
C MET A 163 10.10 -10.56 -16.10
N PRO A 164 10.81 -11.45 -16.83
CA PRO A 164 10.22 -12.26 -17.91
C PRO A 164 9.00 -13.10 -17.49
N LYS A 165 8.97 -13.55 -16.22
CA LYS A 165 7.87 -14.38 -15.69
C LYS A 165 6.59 -13.58 -15.40
N MET A 166 6.65 -12.25 -15.44
CA MET A 166 5.53 -11.37 -15.10
C MET A 166 4.87 -10.75 -16.33
N SER A 167 5.49 -10.86 -17.50
CA SER A 167 5.01 -10.20 -18.74
C SER A 167 3.56 -10.54 -19.12
N GLY A 168 3.07 -11.74 -18.79
CA GLY A 168 1.67 -12.12 -19.04
C GLY A 168 0.63 -11.46 -18.14
N TYR A 169 1.06 -10.76 -17.09
CA TYR A 169 0.20 -10.10 -16.10
C TYR A 169 0.25 -8.57 -16.17
N LEU A 170 0.98 -8.05 -17.14
CA LEU A 170 1.18 -6.61 -17.32
C LEU A 170 0.29 -6.10 -18.46
N HIS A 171 -0.34 -4.96 -18.22
CA HIS A 171 -1.13 -4.27 -19.22
C HIS A 171 -0.74 -2.80 -19.22
N VAL A 172 -0.15 -2.35 -20.33
CA VAL A 172 0.18 -0.94 -20.56
C VAL A 172 -1.02 -0.32 -21.27
N ASP A 173 -1.55 0.76 -20.73
CA ASP A 173 -2.56 1.56 -21.42
C ASP A 173 -1.88 2.61 -22.29
N THR A 174 -1.53 2.20 -23.50
CA THR A 174 -0.80 3.05 -24.45
C THR A 174 -1.65 4.16 -25.06
N GLU A 175 -2.98 4.08 -24.94
CA GLU A 175 -3.88 5.10 -25.50
C GLU A 175 -4.15 6.23 -24.51
N ALA A 176 -4.28 5.89 -23.20
CA ALA A 176 -4.60 6.87 -22.17
C ALA A 176 -3.36 7.57 -21.60
N ASP A 177 -2.36 6.81 -21.15
CA ASP A 177 -1.10 7.31 -20.60
C ASP A 177 -0.03 6.21 -20.61
N PRO A 178 1.02 6.35 -21.44
CA PRO A 178 2.07 5.34 -21.55
C PRO A 178 2.91 5.18 -20.26
N THR A 179 2.79 6.08 -19.30
CA THR A 179 3.46 5.99 -18.01
C THR A 179 2.71 5.09 -17.01
N LEU A 180 1.45 4.72 -17.33
CA LEU A 180 0.64 3.86 -16.47
C LEU A 180 0.82 2.39 -16.84
N LEU A 181 1.13 1.58 -15.84
CA LEU A 181 1.29 0.13 -15.98
C LEU A 181 0.34 -0.59 -15.01
N PHE A 182 -0.64 -1.31 -15.53
CA PHE A 182 -1.50 -2.15 -14.70
C PHE A 182 -0.82 -3.49 -14.40
N ILE A 183 -0.80 -3.87 -13.13
CA ILE A 183 -0.27 -5.13 -12.62
C ILE A 183 -1.44 -5.92 -12.03
N ASP A 184 -1.71 -7.09 -12.60
CA ASP A 184 -2.81 -7.95 -12.18
C ASP A 184 -2.60 -8.46 -10.74
N ARG A 185 -3.70 -8.60 -10.00
CA ARG A 185 -3.74 -9.09 -8.61
C ARG A 185 -3.11 -10.46 -8.38
N GLY A 186 -2.95 -11.26 -9.43
CA GLY A 186 -2.27 -12.56 -9.39
C GLY A 186 -0.75 -12.47 -9.47
N THR A 187 -0.18 -11.27 -9.58
CA THR A 187 1.26 -11.04 -9.66
C THR A 187 1.87 -11.05 -8.26
N VAL A 188 2.92 -11.84 -8.07
CA VAL A 188 3.63 -11.98 -6.80
C VAL A 188 4.95 -11.22 -6.85
N GLY A 189 5.23 -10.43 -5.84
CA GLY A 189 6.48 -9.67 -5.72
C GLY A 189 6.26 -8.38 -4.95
N TRP A 190 7.31 -7.59 -4.83
CA TRP A 190 7.25 -6.22 -4.34
C TRP A 190 7.62 -5.29 -5.49
N PHE A 191 6.70 -4.52 -5.98
CA PHE A 191 6.86 -3.61 -7.11
C PHE A 191 6.24 -2.23 -6.85
N TRP A 192 6.01 -1.92 -5.59
CA TRP A 192 5.53 -0.63 -5.11
C TRP A 192 6.68 0.23 -4.58
N SER A 193 6.41 1.50 -4.35
CA SER A 193 7.27 2.40 -3.57
C SER A 193 7.05 2.19 -2.06
N THR A 194 7.40 3.20 -1.27
CA THR A 194 7.09 3.25 0.16
C THR A 194 5.63 3.66 0.37
N THR A 195 5.18 3.71 1.62
CA THR A 195 3.86 4.17 2.03
C THR A 195 3.46 5.49 1.35
N SER A 196 4.38 6.46 1.37
CA SER A 196 4.16 7.83 0.91
C SER A 196 3.94 7.94 -0.61
N GLY A 197 4.29 6.91 -1.38
CA GLY A 197 4.07 6.86 -2.83
C GLY A 197 2.82 6.12 -3.27
N MET A 198 1.85 5.86 -2.38
CA MET A 198 0.69 5.02 -2.69
C MET A 198 -0.65 5.74 -2.47
N MET A 199 -1.63 5.41 -3.34
CA MET A 199 -3.05 5.76 -3.14
C MET A 199 -3.91 4.50 -3.29
N PHE A 200 -4.91 4.37 -2.44
CA PHE A 200 -5.78 3.20 -2.34
C PHE A 200 -7.23 3.57 -2.61
N ARG A 201 -7.98 2.65 -3.20
CA ARG A 201 -9.44 2.66 -3.02
C ARG A 201 -9.75 2.23 -1.60
N ARG A 202 -10.67 2.92 -0.95
CA ARG A 202 -11.05 2.65 0.44
C ARG A 202 -11.59 1.23 0.63
N ALA A 203 -12.52 0.79 -0.22
CA ALA A 203 -13.21 -0.48 -0.05
C ALA A 203 -12.28 -1.70 0.03
N PRO A 204 -11.22 -1.88 -0.79
CA PRO A 204 -10.24 -2.95 -0.59
C PRO A 204 -9.57 -2.95 0.78
N LEU A 205 -9.23 -1.77 1.32
CA LEU A 205 -8.61 -1.67 2.65
C LEU A 205 -9.60 -2.05 3.76
N GLU A 206 -10.87 -1.64 3.64
CA GLU A 206 -11.93 -2.00 4.58
C GLU A 206 -12.22 -3.50 4.56
N ILE A 207 -12.30 -4.13 3.38
CA ILE A 207 -12.44 -5.58 3.23
C ILE A 207 -11.27 -6.29 3.91
N MET A 208 -10.05 -5.84 3.66
CA MET A 208 -8.82 -6.46 4.16
C MET A 208 -8.31 -5.83 5.46
N ARG A 209 -9.17 -5.14 6.22
CA ARG A 209 -8.80 -4.55 7.51
C ARG A 209 -8.20 -5.61 8.43
N PRO A 210 -7.02 -5.41 9.01
CA PRO A 210 -6.42 -6.36 9.95
C PRO A 210 -7.27 -6.47 11.23
N SER A 211 -7.33 -7.66 11.80
CA SER A 211 -8.07 -7.90 13.06
C SER A 211 -7.38 -7.21 14.24
N ASP A 212 -6.06 -7.14 14.21
CA ASP A 212 -5.25 -6.40 15.18
C ASP A 212 -4.19 -5.55 14.43
N PRO A 213 -4.44 -4.25 14.24
CA PRO A 213 -3.47 -3.37 13.57
C PRO A 213 -2.24 -3.08 14.44
N ASP A 214 -2.30 -3.27 15.76
CA ASP A 214 -1.18 -3.03 16.68
C ASP A 214 -0.10 -4.13 16.60
N GLU A 215 -0.40 -5.27 15.96
CA GLU A 215 0.57 -6.35 15.72
C GLU A 215 1.68 -5.95 14.73
N ILE A 216 1.42 -4.97 13.84
CA ILE A 216 2.36 -4.52 12.80
C ILE A 216 2.79 -3.08 13.09
N LYS A 217 3.85 -2.95 13.91
CA LYS A 217 4.36 -1.64 14.38
C LYS A 217 5.04 -0.82 13.27
N ILE A 218 5.70 -1.49 12.33
CA ILE A 218 6.47 -0.89 11.22
C ILE A 218 6.16 -1.62 9.91
N CYS A 219 6.47 -1.03 8.77
CA CYS A 219 6.22 -1.59 7.44
C CYS A 219 4.72 -1.86 7.17
N ALA A 220 3.87 -0.92 7.54
CA ALA A 220 2.43 -0.98 7.27
C ALA A 220 2.11 -1.10 5.78
N ASP A 221 2.95 -0.50 4.92
CA ASP A 221 2.94 -0.66 3.48
C ASP A 221 3.02 -2.14 3.07
N GLY A 222 3.80 -2.94 3.78
CA GLY A 222 3.91 -4.39 3.59
C GLY A 222 2.57 -5.11 3.71
N TYR A 223 1.71 -4.67 4.63
CA TYR A 223 0.36 -5.17 4.76
C TYR A 223 -0.59 -4.56 3.74
N MET A 224 -0.70 -3.24 3.71
CA MET A 224 -1.73 -2.53 2.97
C MET A 224 -1.61 -2.69 1.45
N ALA A 225 -0.39 -2.59 0.90
CA ALA A 225 -0.18 -2.76 -0.53
C ALA A 225 -0.56 -4.17 -0.99
N ARG A 226 -0.14 -5.21 -0.25
CA ARG A 226 -0.54 -6.59 -0.56
C ARG A 226 -2.04 -6.81 -0.40
N ALA A 227 -2.63 -6.29 0.68
CA ALA A 227 -4.06 -6.38 0.95
C ALA A 227 -4.90 -5.81 -0.21
N ALA A 228 -4.61 -4.59 -0.64
CA ALA A 228 -5.30 -3.96 -1.75
C ALA A 228 -5.02 -4.68 -3.08
N HIS A 229 -3.75 -5.01 -3.37
CA HIS A 229 -3.36 -5.68 -4.60
C HIS A 229 -4.07 -7.03 -4.80
N MET A 230 -4.21 -7.83 -3.74
CA MET A 230 -4.89 -9.12 -3.77
C MET A 230 -6.37 -9.00 -4.20
N ILE A 231 -7.01 -7.87 -3.94
CA ILE A 231 -8.40 -7.61 -4.31
C ILE A 231 -8.53 -7.17 -5.77
N GLY A 232 -7.75 -6.16 -6.22
CA GLY A 232 -8.00 -5.52 -7.51
C GLY A 232 -6.75 -5.18 -8.33
N GLY A 233 -5.55 -5.60 -7.94
CA GLY A 233 -4.32 -5.23 -8.65
C GLY A 233 -3.87 -3.80 -8.38
N THR A 234 -2.84 -3.37 -9.11
CA THR A 234 -2.16 -2.08 -8.95
C THR A 234 -2.00 -1.37 -10.28
N VAL A 235 -2.20 -0.06 -10.31
CA VAL A 235 -1.64 0.81 -11.36
C VAL A 235 -0.34 1.40 -10.87
N ARG A 236 0.75 1.17 -11.60
CA ARG A 236 2.04 1.79 -11.34
C ARG A 236 2.20 3.03 -12.22
N ILE A 237 2.56 4.15 -11.60
CA ILE A 237 2.78 5.44 -12.27
C ILE A 237 4.29 5.62 -12.40
N GLY A 238 4.79 5.72 -13.63
CA GLY A 238 6.23 5.84 -13.94
C GLY A 238 6.80 7.24 -13.71
N ARG A 239 6.34 7.95 -12.66
CA ARG A 239 6.79 9.30 -12.28
C ARG A 239 7.10 9.34 -10.79
N ALA A 240 8.12 10.09 -10.41
CA ALA A 240 8.38 10.43 -9.02
C ALA A 240 7.42 11.56 -8.60
N LEU A 241 6.54 11.28 -7.66
CA LEU A 241 5.50 12.20 -7.19
C LEU A 241 5.64 12.54 -5.69
N GLY A 242 6.66 12.02 -5.04
CA GLY A 242 6.99 12.27 -3.64
C GLY A 242 8.48 12.30 -3.40
N SER A 243 8.84 12.62 -2.17
CA SER A 243 10.21 12.68 -1.67
C SER A 243 10.33 11.80 -0.42
N TYR A 244 11.08 10.72 -0.52
CA TYR A 244 11.44 9.87 0.59
C TYR A 244 12.67 10.43 1.32
N ARG A 245 12.55 10.70 2.63
CA ARG A 245 13.62 11.33 3.40
C ARG A 245 14.48 10.33 4.14
N LEU A 246 15.81 10.45 3.99
CA LEU A 246 16.79 9.68 4.75
C LEU A 246 17.32 10.50 5.93
N HIS A 247 17.13 10.02 7.16
CA HIS A 247 17.52 10.73 8.38
C HIS A 247 18.08 9.82 9.50
N GLY A 248 18.57 8.64 9.19
CA GLY A 248 19.20 7.74 10.18
C GLY A 248 18.26 7.11 11.23
N GLY A 249 17.03 7.61 11.36
CA GLY A 249 15.96 7.04 12.18
C GLY A 249 14.89 6.32 11.35
N ASN A 250 15.11 6.16 10.04
CA ASN A 250 14.19 5.44 9.17
C ASN A 250 14.09 3.97 9.58
N GLY A 251 12.87 3.46 9.68
CA GLY A 251 12.63 2.06 10.04
C GLY A 251 13.11 1.05 9.00
N TRP A 252 13.35 1.48 7.76
CA TRP A 252 13.65 0.59 6.65
C TRP A 252 14.98 0.88 5.91
N ALA A 253 15.53 2.08 5.96
CA ALA A 253 16.77 2.45 5.29
C ALA A 253 17.91 2.64 6.31
N ASP A 254 19.09 2.10 6.04
CA ASP A 254 20.25 2.22 6.93
C ASP A 254 21.06 3.53 6.76
N GLY A 255 20.54 4.48 5.99
CA GLY A 255 21.09 5.82 5.82
C GLY A 255 22.41 5.88 5.01
N ARG A 256 22.89 4.76 4.47
CA ARG A 256 24.16 4.73 3.71
C ARG A 256 23.89 4.83 2.23
N ILE A 257 24.29 5.93 1.65
CA ILE A 257 24.40 6.09 0.21
C ILE A 257 25.81 5.68 -0.18
N LEU A 258 25.96 4.51 -0.78
CA LEU A 258 27.22 4.03 -1.32
C LEU A 258 27.18 4.15 -2.85
N GLY A 259 27.82 5.18 -3.40
CA GLY A 259 27.90 5.40 -4.83
C GLY A 259 26.54 5.67 -5.46
N THR A 260 25.97 4.72 -6.20
CA THR A 260 24.68 4.83 -6.88
C THR A 260 23.52 4.18 -6.14
N GLY A 261 23.72 3.66 -4.93
CA GLY A 261 22.70 2.90 -4.18
C GLY A 261 22.42 3.49 -2.80
N VAL A 262 21.15 3.63 -2.45
CA VAL A 262 20.68 3.73 -1.07
C VAL A 262 20.82 2.35 -0.45
N GLY A 263 21.44 2.22 0.72
CA GLY A 263 21.45 0.96 1.48
C GLY A 263 20.00 0.57 1.77
N LEU A 264 19.53 -0.49 1.09
CA LEU A 264 18.19 -1.00 1.32
C LEU A 264 18.21 -1.76 2.63
N GLY A 265 17.52 -1.25 3.65
CA GLY A 265 17.16 -2.01 4.83
C GLY A 265 16.40 -3.28 4.41
N ARG A 266 16.49 -4.31 5.21
CA ARG A 266 15.67 -5.52 5.02
C ARG A 266 14.62 -5.54 6.11
N MET A 267 13.37 -5.70 5.71
CA MET A 267 12.32 -6.07 6.66
C MET A 267 12.80 -7.30 7.46
N SER A 268 12.64 -7.27 8.77
CA SER A 268 13.01 -8.42 9.58
C SER A 268 12.18 -9.65 9.13
N PRO A 269 12.76 -10.86 9.14
CA PRO A 269 12.00 -12.07 8.83
C PRO A 269 10.74 -12.20 9.68
N ASP A 270 10.80 -11.81 10.95
CA ASP A 270 9.66 -11.88 11.87
C ASP A 270 8.53 -10.92 11.47
N THR A 271 8.87 -9.68 11.06
CA THR A 271 7.89 -8.71 10.54
C THR A 271 7.24 -9.22 9.26
N GLU A 272 8.01 -9.76 8.32
CA GLU A 272 7.47 -10.32 7.07
C GLU A 272 6.54 -11.51 7.35
N ILE A 273 6.90 -12.37 8.31
CA ILE A 273 6.08 -13.49 8.75
C ILE A 273 4.77 -13.00 9.39
N ALA A 274 4.84 -12.01 10.29
CA ALA A 274 3.66 -11.45 10.94
C ALA A 274 2.68 -10.85 9.91
N ILE A 275 3.18 -10.06 8.96
CA ILE A 275 2.38 -9.48 7.87
C ILE A 275 1.70 -10.56 7.05
N ARG A 276 2.42 -11.59 6.63
CA ARG A 276 1.88 -12.66 5.79
C ARG A 276 0.84 -13.51 6.52
N ARG A 277 1.03 -13.75 7.81
CA ARG A 277 0.03 -14.44 8.67
C ARG A 277 -1.23 -13.61 8.83
N ALA A 278 -1.10 -12.33 9.16
CA ALA A 278 -2.24 -11.43 9.31
C ALA A 278 -3.05 -11.36 8.00
N LEU A 279 -2.38 -11.23 6.85
CA LEU A 279 -3.02 -11.27 5.53
C LEU A 279 -3.70 -12.59 5.25
N ALA A 280 -3.08 -13.73 5.54
CA ALA A 280 -3.63 -15.06 5.30
C ALA A 280 -4.86 -15.33 6.17
N ASN A 281 -4.82 -14.95 7.45
CA ASN A 281 -5.96 -15.06 8.36
C ASN A 281 -7.12 -14.21 7.85
N ARG A 282 -6.86 -12.94 7.57
CA ARG A 282 -7.89 -12.03 7.05
C ARG A 282 -8.46 -12.51 5.72
N TRP A 283 -7.61 -13.02 4.83
CA TRP A 283 -8.05 -13.61 3.56
C TRP A 283 -9.04 -14.75 3.75
N CYS A 284 -8.79 -15.64 4.71
CA CYS A 284 -9.71 -16.72 5.03
C CYS A 284 -11.06 -16.21 5.58
N GLU A 285 -11.04 -15.19 6.44
CA GLU A 285 -12.26 -14.58 6.99
C GLU A 285 -13.15 -13.96 5.91
N VAL A 286 -12.56 -13.25 4.94
CA VAL A 286 -13.29 -12.54 3.88
C VAL A 286 -13.60 -13.41 2.66
N ALA A 287 -12.96 -14.56 2.52
CA ALA A 287 -13.10 -15.45 1.37
C ALA A 287 -14.56 -15.83 1.04
N PRO A 288 -15.46 -16.12 2.01
CA PRO A 288 -16.87 -16.41 1.70
C PRO A 288 -17.56 -15.25 0.96
N GLY A 289 -17.35 -14.02 1.40
CA GLY A 289 -17.92 -12.81 0.78
C GLY A 289 -17.33 -12.52 -0.60
N LEU A 290 -16.08 -12.91 -0.84
CA LEU A 290 -15.37 -12.70 -2.11
C LEU A 290 -15.59 -13.83 -3.13
N ALA A 291 -16.22 -14.92 -2.75
CA ALA A 291 -16.37 -16.13 -3.60
C ALA A 291 -17.15 -15.89 -4.90
N HIS A 292 -17.93 -14.82 -4.98
CA HIS A 292 -18.67 -14.40 -6.18
C HIS A 292 -17.79 -13.57 -7.14
N LEU A 293 -16.74 -12.94 -6.64
CA LEU A 293 -15.85 -12.03 -7.38
C LEU A 293 -14.52 -12.69 -7.76
N ILE A 294 -14.03 -13.59 -6.90
CA ILE A 294 -12.72 -14.21 -7.05
C ILE A 294 -12.91 -15.73 -7.10
N SER A 295 -12.37 -16.38 -8.14
CA SER A 295 -12.46 -17.82 -8.26
C SER A 295 -11.75 -18.54 -7.12
N ARG A 296 -12.27 -19.71 -6.70
CA ARG A 296 -11.63 -20.58 -5.69
C ARG A 296 -10.16 -20.89 -6.01
N HIS A 297 -9.87 -21.10 -7.30
CA HIS A 297 -8.48 -21.35 -7.74
C HIS A 297 -7.57 -20.17 -7.45
N SER A 298 -8.00 -18.95 -7.78
CA SER A 298 -7.25 -17.72 -7.51
C SER A 298 -7.07 -17.50 -6.00
N MET A 299 -8.13 -17.72 -5.21
CA MET A 299 -8.05 -17.60 -3.74
C MET A 299 -7.02 -18.55 -3.12
N ARG A 300 -7.04 -19.81 -3.54
CA ARG A 300 -6.06 -20.83 -3.10
C ARG A 300 -4.63 -20.45 -3.46
N ARG A 301 -4.44 -19.96 -4.69
CA ARG A 301 -3.13 -19.51 -5.17
C ARG A 301 -2.61 -18.36 -4.32
N THR A 302 -3.43 -17.35 -4.08
CA THR A 302 -3.09 -16.22 -3.22
C THR A 302 -2.64 -16.70 -1.83
N LEU A 303 -3.39 -17.62 -1.22
CA LEU A 303 -3.04 -18.15 0.10
C LEU A 303 -1.70 -18.91 0.09
N VAL A 304 -1.46 -19.71 -0.95
CA VAL A 304 -0.18 -20.44 -1.12
C VAL A 304 0.98 -19.46 -1.35
N ASP A 305 0.76 -18.40 -2.10
CA ASP A 305 1.77 -17.38 -2.36
C ASP A 305 2.10 -16.54 -1.10
N LEU A 306 1.14 -16.42 -0.17
CA LEU A 306 1.36 -15.75 1.12
C LEU A 306 2.17 -16.61 2.10
N ILE A 307 1.74 -17.84 2.36
CA ILE A 307 2.23 -18.65 3.49
C ILE A 307 2.80 -20.02 3.10
N GLY A 308 2.82 -20.37 1.82
CA GLY A 308 3.23 -21.69 1.37
C GLY A 308 2.11 -22.72 1.41
N LEU A 309 2.33 -23.85 0.71
CA LEU A 309 1.27 -24.84 0.49
C LEU A 309 0.87 -25.57 1.79
N SER A 310 1.85 -25.98 2.59
CA SER A 310 1.59 -26.75 3.83
C SER A 310 0.84 -25.91 4.86
N ALA A 311 1.28 -24.67 5.07
CA ALA A 311 0.63 -23.75 6.00
C ALA A 311 -0.77 -23.35 5.51
N ALA A 312 -0.97 -23.15 4.19
CA ALA A 312 -2.27 -22.88 3.62
C ALA A 312 -3.27 -24.01 3.86
N PHE A 313 -2.86 -25.28 3.68
CA PHE A 313 -3.70 -26.43 4.01
C PHE A 313 -4.05 -26.49 5.50
N ALA A 314 -3.04 -26.34 6.38
CA ALA A 314 -3.24 -26.36 7.82
C ALA A 314 -4.18 -25.24 8.31
N LEU A 315 -4.06 -24.04 7.73
CA LEU A 315 -4.93 -22.91 8.04
C LEU A 315 -6.38 -23.18 7.60
N LEU A 316 -6.59 -23.68 6.40
CA LEU A 316 -7.92 -23.98 5.87
C LEU A 316 -8.59 -25.17 6.60
N GLU A 317 -7.83 -26.16 7.08
CA GLU A 317 -8.39 -27.25 7.90
C GLU A 317 -8.90 -26.76 9.26
N LYS A 318 -8.34 -25.67 9.78
CA LYS A 318 -8.75 -25.07 11.05
C LYS A 318 -9.84 -23.99 10.91
N ASN A 319 -10.01 -23.46 9.70
CA ASN A 319 -10.95 -22.34 9.46
C ASN A 319 -12.22 -22.88 8.79
N SER A 320 -13.34 -22.93 9.54
CA SER A 320 -14.64 -23.41 9.05
C SER A 320 -15.15 -22.58 7.89
N ASP A 321 -14.97 -21.26 7.94
CA ASP A 321 -15.57 -20.32 6.99
C ASP A 321 -14.88 -20.41 5.62
N ALA A 322 -13.56 -20.61 5.60
CA ALA A 322 -12.79 -20.81 4.38
C ALA A 322 -12.68 -22.29 3.96
N GLY A 323 -13.27 -23.22 4.70
CA GLY A 323 -13.21 -24.67 4.43
C GLY A 323 -13.69 -25.06 3.03
N PHE A 324 -14.57 -24.27 2.40
CA PHE A 324 -15.00 -24.48 1.02
C PHE A 324 -13.83 -24.41 0.00
N LEU A 325 -12.73 -23.77 0.34
CA LEU A 325 -11.52 -23.73 -0.47
C LEU A 325 -10.78 -25.08 -0.48
N LEU A 326 -11.03 -25.97 0.46
CA LEU A 326 -10.47 -27.34 0.43
C LEU A 326 -11.21 -28.26 -0.51
N LYS A 327 -12.48 -27.98 -0.85
CA LYS A 327 -13.29 -28.82 -1.73
C LYS A 327 -12.58 -29.00 -3.07
N ASP A 328 -12.41 -30.25 -3.51
CA ASP A 328 -11.70 -30.66 -4.75
C ASP A 328 -10.18 -30.35 -4.75
N TRP A 329 -9.66 -29.72 -3.70
CA TRP A 329 -8.22 -29.40 -3.58
C TRP A 329 -7.50 -30.40 -2.67
N ALA A 330 -8.13 -30.80 -1.59
CA ALA A 330 -7.59 -31.72 -0.59
C ALA A 330 -7.81 -33.20 -0.98
N THR A 331 -7.32 -33.61 -2.15
CA THR A 331 -7.35 -35.03 -2.53
C THR A 331 -6.44 -35.85 -1.59
N PRO A 332 -6.78 -37.14 -1.31
CA PRO A 332 -5.93 -38.00 -0.46
C PRO A 332 -4.46 -38.04 -0.91
N GLN A 333 -4.23 -38.07 -2.22
CA GLN A 333 -2.89 -38.03 -2.81
C GLN A 333 -2.15 -36.71 -2.52
N ARG A 334 -2.81 -35.55 -2.64
CA ARG A 334 -2.21 -34.26 -2.32
C ARG A 334 -1.92 -34.11 -0.83
N LYS A 335 -2.85 -34.56 0.03
CA LYS A 335 -2.62 -34.58 1.48
C LYS A 335 -1.41 -35.40 1.87
N LEU A 336 -1.28 -36.61 1.29
CA LEU A 336 -0.13 -37.47 1.52
C LEU A 336 1.16 -36.84 0.99
N GLN A 337 1.14 -36.32 -0.24
CA GLN A 337 2.29 -35.61 -0.84
C GLN A 337 2.73 -34.44 -0.01
N THR A 338 1.81 -33.59 0.45
CA THR A 338 2.11 -32.42 1.29
C THR A 338 2.72 -32.85 2.62
N ARG A 339 2.20 -33.93 3.27
CA ARG A 339 2.75 -34.46 4.50
C ARG A 339 4.17 -35.02 4.30
N LEU A 340 4.39 -35.82 3.25
CA LEU A 340 5.72 -36.39 2.95
C LEU A 340 6.76 -35.29 2.67
N ILE A 341 6.39 -34.26 1.90
CA ILE A 341 7.28 -33.13 1.63
C ILE A 341 7.52 -32.32 2.90
N GLY A 342 6.53 -32.18 3.78
CA GLY A 342 6.67 -31.55 5.08
C GLY A 342 7.71 -32.19 6.00
N LEU A 343 7.94 -33.51 5.85
CA LEU A 343 8.98 -34.24 6.59
C LEU A 343 10.41 -33.97 6.06
N LEU A 344 10.54 -33.42 4.85
CA LEU A 344 11.86 -33.06 4.33
C LEU A 344 12.43 -31.85 5.05
N PRO A 345 13.75 -31.76 5.27
CA PRO A 345 14.42 -30.55 5.72
C PRO A 345 14.05 -29.36 4.82
N PRO A 346 13.84 -28.14 5.36
CA PRO A 346 13.38 -26.98 4.59
C PRO A 346 14.18 -26.69 3.32
N LYS A 347 15.51 -26.91 3.37
CA LYS A 347 16.40 -26.71 2.21
C LYS A 347 16.14 -27.70 1.05
N LEU A 348 15.60 -28.87 1.34
CA LEU A 348 15.33 -29.96 0.37
C LEU A 348 13.88 -29.89 -0.16
N ARG A 349 13.02 -29.08 0.41
CA ARG A 349 11.64 -28.93 -0.08
C ARG A 349 11.64 -28.21 -1.43
N PRO A 350 10.84 -28.66 -2.43
CA PRO A 350 10.62 -27.90 -3.65
C PRO A 350 10.14 -26.46 -3.32
N ARG A 351 10.54 -25.45 -4.12
CA ARG A 351 10.23 -24.03 -3.84
C ARG A 351 8.76 -23.77 -3.48
N ARG A 352 7.82 -24.41 -4.19
CA ARG A 352 6.37 -24.31 -3.95
C ARG A 352 5.87 -24.92 -2.64
N PHE A 353 6.69 -25.70 -1.94
CA PHE A 353 6.39 -26.34 -0.67
C PHE A 353 7.24 -25.80 0.49
N ARG A 354 8.11 -24.83 0.22
CA ARG A 354 8.80 -24.13 1.29
C ARG A 354 7.80 -23.22 1.95
N ASP A 355 7.53 -23.49 3.22
CA ASP A 355 6.72 -22.57 4.02
C ASP A 355 7.49 -21.24 4.13
N ILE A 356 6.78 -20.16 3.94
CA ILE A 356 7.32 -18.81 4.01
C ILE A 356 7.15 -18.28 5.45
N VAL A 357 6.44 -19.08 6.27
CA VAL A 357 6.08 -18.80 7.65
C VAL A 357 6.50 -19.96 8.56
#